data_0084649928ff7fcdd745ee5726eaf21f
#
_entry.id   0084649928ff7fcdd745ee5726eaf21f
#
_cell.length_a   1.000
_cell.length_b   1.000
_cell.length_c   1.000
_cell.angle_alpha   90.00
_cell.angle_beta   90.00
_cell.angle_gamma   90.00
#
_symmetry.space_group_name_H-M   'P 1'
#
loop_
_entity.id
_entity.type
_entity.pdbx_description
1 polymer ?
#
loop_
_entity_poly.entity_id
_entity_poly.type
_entity_poly.pdbx_seq_one_letter_code
_entity_poly.pdbx_strand_id
1 'polypeptide(L)'
;MVLNVSQRGFQRRLAVVEQILQSHDLRALNISTLAYSEEYLYPFNNYLFKVELATPALSSSFPGTQPGTTQAPSDGISVIVIKLSNPAATGINNTNRVENDVAVQYLVRQSMAHAGLPQLVPAVYAWMPTTITNAVNEKSFGWIISELRTGVDLDSEFSSLKMQDKEQILEQMANVLKAIQTVELPEGATKFGGVTFDSKGRIVSGQAPLRAGEPVKSYAEWRVSKLRGQLQEVAQSPVIQGWKHNGVDTRIEKFLAANGPGKILSDVDLHQKNLIHGDFKTNNMLFDKDTKKLTAILDFDWSYISNPLDEFMCSLQDVGGNIRQEGKEIEAAILSGDFTWPPPNLDKESVEQWQVAKAWSTAMKKCGVVSPCNIRGVDEIRDLLHLQALLCPYNLGNESMLKQFDDKKRAEMRAKTEAELIQWLEKHGF
;
A
#
# COMPACT_ATOMS: atom_id res chain seq x y z
N MET A 1 15.14 -29.78 -7.25
CA MET A 1 14.07 -28.88 -6.83
C MET A 1 14.56 -27.45 -7.10
N VAL A 2 13.86 -26.67 -7.92
CA VAL A 2 14.24 -25.27 -8.18
C VAL A 2 13.79 -24.47 -6.98
N LEU A 3 14.72 -23.85 -6.24
CA LEU A 3 14.39 -22.99 -5.10
C LEU A 3 13.48 -21.83 -5.56
N ASN A 4 12.45 -21.56 -4.78
CA ASN A 4 11.61 -20.37 -4.93
C ASN A 4 12.48 -19.11 -4.99
N VAL A 5 12.05 -18.11 -5.75
CA VAL A 5 12.78 -16.82 -5.90
C VAL A 5 13.09 -16.19 -4.55
N SER A 6 12.17 -16.31 -3.58
CA SER A 6 12.33 -15.78 -2.22
C SER A 6 13.25 -16.62 -1.31
N GLN A 7 13.53 -17.87 -1.65
CA GLN A 7 14.52 -18.71 -0.93
C GLN A 7 15.95 -18.46 -1.40
N ARG A 8 16.12 -18.04 -2.65
CA ARG A 8 17.45 -17.69 -3.17
C ARG A 8 18.00 -16.53 -2.35
N GLY A 9 19.18 -16.70 -1.78
CA GLY A 9 19.84 -15.68 -0.96
C GLY A 9 19.45 -15.69 0.52
N PHE A 10 18.66 -16.66 1.01
CA PHE A 10 18.26 -16.74 2.43
C PHE A 10 19.45 -16.66 3.39
N GLN A 11 20.54 -17.42 3.14
CA GLN A 11 21.73 -17.41 4.00
C GLN A 11 22.43 -16.03 4.04
N ARG A 12 22.43 -15.30 2.92
CA ARG A 12 22.97 -13.92 2.88
C ARG A 12 22.12 -12.97 3.70
N ARG A 13 20.78 -13.10 3.62
CA ARG A 13 19.86 -12.26 4.40
C ARG A 13 19.94 -12.57 5.87
N LEU A 14 20.10 -13.85 6.24
CA LEU A 14 20.35 -14.25 7.62
C LEU A 14 21.64 -13.62 8.16
N ALA A 15 22.74 -13.62 7.40
CA ALA A 15 23.97 -12.96 7.77
C ALA A 15 23.78 -11.43 7.95
N VAL A 16 22.93 -10.79 7.12
CA VAL A 16 22.57 -9.36 7.31
C VAL A 16 21.82 -9.15 8.62
N VAL A 17 20.85 -10.02 8.95
CA VAL A 17 20.13 -9.97 10.23
C VAL A 17 21.08 -10.11 11.39
N GLU A 18 22.03 -11.03 11.35
CA GLU A 18 23.06 -11.23 12.38
C GLU A 18 23.96 -9.97 12.53
N GLN A 19 24.36 -9.33 11.42
CA GLN A 19 25.10 -8.08 11.45
C GLN A 19 24.32 -6.93 12.09
N ILE A 20 23.00 -6.82 11.78
CA ILE A 20 22.11 -5.83 12.39
C ILE A 20 22.06 -6.05 13.91
N LEU A 21 21.87 -7.29 14.36
CA LEU A 21 21.84 -7.62 15.78
C LEU A 21 23.18 -7.26 16.47
N GLN A 22 24.30 -7.63 15.86
CA GLN A 22 25.62 -7.31 16.37
C GLN A 22 25.85 -5.79 16.49
N SER A 23 25.35 -4.99 15.54
CA SER A 23 25.49 -3.53 15.59
C SER A 23 24.68 -2.86 16.72
N HIS A 24 23.76 -3.59 17.35
CA HIS A 24 22.96 -3.16 18.50
C HIS A 24 23.33 -3.91 19.80
N ASP A 25 24.46 -4.62 19.80
CA ASP A 25 24.92 -5.47 20.94
C ASP A 25 23.86 -6.52 21.35
N LEU A 26 23.10 -7.03 20.38
CA LEU A 26 22.06 -8.02 20.58
C LEU A 26 22.52 -9.42 20.13
N ARG A 27 22.07 -10.43 20.87
CA ARG A 27 22.30 -11.85 20.54
C ARG A 27 20.98 -12.58 20.41
N ALA A 28 20.80 -13.27 19.29
CA ALA A 28 19.64 -14.13 19.08
C ALA A 28 19.80 -15.49 19.80
N LEU A 29 18.69 -15.99 20.37
CA LEU A 29 18.51 -17.39 20.71
C LEU A 29 17.98 -18.16 19.50
N ASN A 30 17.05 -17.55 18.76
CA ASN A 30 16.41 -18.14 17.61
C ASN A 30 16.09 -17.07 16.56
N ILE A 31 16.22 -17.41 15.28
CA ILE A 31 15.81 -16.58 14.15
C ILE A 31 14.94 -17.46 13.23
N SER A 32 13.73 -17.01 12.98
CA SER A 32 12.78 -17.67 12.09
C SER A 32 12.16 -16.67 11.11
N THR A 33 11.71 -17.14 9.94
CA THR A 33 11.01 -16.29 8.98
C THR A 33 9.55 -16.10 9.38
N LEU A 34 8.99 -14.93 9.09
CA LEU A 34 7.57 -14.63 9.18
C LEU A 34 6.95 -14.50 7.80
N ALA A 35 5.65 -14.82 7.69
CA ALA A 35 4.86 -14.64 6.45
C ALA A 35 5.50 -15.28 5.21
N TYR A 36 6.21 -16.39 5.41
CA TYR A 36 6.88 -17.11 4.34
C TYR A 36 5.94 -18.17 3.74
N SER A 37 5.77 -18.14 2.41
CA SER A 37 5.05 -19.17 1.66
C SER A 37 5.91 -19.68 0.49
N GLU A 38 6.11 -20.99 0.41
CA GLU A 38 6.81 -21.62 -0.73
C GLU A 38 5.97 -21.56 -2.02
N GLU A 39 4.66 -21.43 -1.90
CA GLU A 39 3.71 -21.37 -3.01
C GLU A 39 3.62 -19.99 -3.64
N TYR A 40 4.13 -18.95 -2.96
CA TYR A 40 4.07 -17.59 -3.47
C TYR A 40 5.00 -17.39 -4.66
N LEU A 41 4.42 -17.13 -5.81
CA LEU A 41 5.14 -17.12 -7.11
C LEU A 41 5.95 -15.84 -7.37
N TYR A 42 5.72 -14.79 -6.58
CA TYR A 42 6.34 -13.48 -6.78
C TYR A 42 7.44 -13.21 -5.78
N PRO A 43 8.42 -12.34 -6.10
CA PRO A 43 9.34 -11.85 -5.09
C PRO A 43 8.57 -11.12 -3.97
N PHE A 44 8.88 -11.42 -2.72
CA PHE A 44 8.34 -10.66 -1.60
C PHE A 44 8.84 -9.22 -1.65
N ASN A 45 7.98 -8.27 -1.26
CA ASN A 45 8.39 -6.88 -1.09
C ASN A 45 9.40 -6.73 0.07
N ASN A 46 9.22 -7.53 1.11
CA ASN A 46 10.06 -7.55 2.30
C ASN A 46 10.39 -8.97 2.71
N TYR A 47 11.52 -9.13 3.39
CA TYR A 47 11.87 -10.36 4.09
C TYR A 47 11.74 -10.10 5.59
N LEU A 48 10.85 -10.84 6.26
CA LEU A 48 10.54 -10.67 7.67
C LEU A 48 11.15 -11.79 8.49
N PHE A 49 11.87 -11.40 9.57
CA PHE A 49 12.49 -12.31 10.50
C PHE A 49 11.99 -12.02 11.92
N LYS A 50 11.44 -13.05 12.57
CA LYS A 50 11.21 -13.07 14.01
C LYS A 50 12.51 -13.45 14.70
N VAL A 51 12.96 -12.63 15.64
CA VAL A 51 14.18 -12.87 16.41
C VAL A 51 13.83 -12.96 17.89
N GLU A 52 14.11 -14.08 18.50
CA GLU A 52 14.05 -14.29 19.94
C GLU A 52 15.42 -13.97 20.54
N LEU A 53 15.49 -13.01 21.45
CA LEU A 53 16.72 -12.50 22.01
C LEU A 53 17.17 -13.32 23.22
N ALA A 54 18.49 -13.52 23.38
CA ALA A 54 19.08 -14.22 24.52
C ALA A 54 18.91 -13.46 25.85
N THR A 55 18.88 -12.14 25.75
CA THR A 55 18.57 -11.23 26.87
C THR A 55 17.63 -10.14 26.32
N PRO A 56 16.67 -9.65 27.13
CA PRO A 56 15.80 -8.57 26.70
C PRO A 56 16.59 -7.33 26.31
N ALA A 57 16.27 -6.75 25.14
CA ALA A 57 16.84 -5.48 24.70
C ALA A 57 16.22 -4.34 25.51
N LEU A 58 17.06 -3.51 26.12
CA LEU A 58 16.67 -2.39 26.98
C LEU A 58 16.76 -1.05 26.23
N SER A 59 16.46 0.02 26.93
CA SER A 59 16.62 1.40 26.43
C SER A 59 18.07 1.77 26.04
N SER A 60 19.05 1.03 26.50
CA SER A 60 20.45 1.19 26.04
C SER A 60 20.66 0.73 24.61
N SER A 61 19.95 -0.33 24.19
CA SER A 61 19.96 -0.81 22.78
C SER A 61 19.00 -0.02 21.90
N PHE A 62 17.85 0.39 22.44
CA PHE A 62 16.81 1.13 21.72
C PHE A 62 16.35 2.38 22.48
N PRO A 63 17.15 3.49 22.44
CA PRO A 63 16.88 4.69 23.24
C PRO A 63 15.71 5.54 22.71
N GLY A 64 15.15 5.24 21.53
CA GLY A 64 14.07 6.02 20.90
C GLY A 64 14.52 7.42 20.46
N THR A 65 15.82 7.62 20.20
CA THR A 65 16.38 8.92 19.81
C THR A 65 16.45 9.12 18.31
N GLN A 66 16.39 8.06 17.52
CA GLN A 66 16.31 8.14 16.06
C GLN A 66 14.92 8.63 15.66
N PRO A 67 14.78 9.47 14.61
CA PRO A 67 13.46 9.94 14.15
C PRO A 67 12.48 8.80 13.89
N GLY A 68 11.23 8.97 14.33
CA GLY A 68 10.17 7.98 14.17
C GLY A 68 10.27 6.73 15.06
N THR A 69 11.29 6.62 15.91
CA THR A 69 11.47 5.46 16.80
C THR A 69 10.83 5.64 18.17
N THR A 70 10.60 4.51 18.83
CA THR A 70 10.08 4.42 20.19
C THR A 70 11.15 3.80 21.10
N GLN A 71 11.28 4.31 22.30
CA GLN A 71 12.15 3.73 23.32
C GLN A 71 11.67 2.34 23.74
N ALA A 72 12.59 1.41 23.96
CA ALA A 72 12.25 0.10 24.52
C ALA A 72 11.59 0.24 25.91
N PRO A 73 10.60 -0.61 26.25
CA PRO A 73 10.02 -0.69 27.59
C PRO A 73 11.06 -0.96 28.67
N SER A 74 10.78 -0.56 29.90
CA SER A 74 11.70 -0.71 31.03
C SER A 74 12.02 -2.16 31.39
N ASP A 75 11.09 -3.06 31.15
CA ASP A 75 11.24 -4.51 31.32
C ASP A 75 11.94 -5.20 30.11
N GLY A 76 12.24 -4.43 29.09
CA GLY A 76 12.94 -4.86 27.90
C GLY A 76 12.07 -5.61 26.89
N ILE A 77 12.69 -5.96 25.78
CA ILE A 77 12.03 -6.64 24.65
C ILE A 77 12.74 -7.96 24.38
N SER A 78 12.03 -9.07 24.52
CA SER A 78 12.59 -10.41 24.32
C SER A 78 12.43 -10.92 22.89
N VAL A 79 11.50 -10.34 22.11
CA VAL A 79 11.23 -10.74 20.72
C VAL A 79 11.03 -9.51 19.86
N ILE A 80 11.75 -9.46 18.74
CA ILE A 80 11.67 -8.39 17.75
C ILE A 80 11.37 -8.94 16.36
N VAL A 81 10.90 -8.07 15.47
CA VAL A 81 10.82 -8.33 14.03
C VAL A 81 11.89 -7.50 13.32
N ILE A 82 12.66 -8.13 12.44
CA ILE A 82 13.54 -7.44 11.51
C ILE A 82 12.94 -7.58 10.11
N LYS A 83 12.58 -6.42 9.52
CA LYS A 83 12.10 -6.28 8.15
C LYS A 83 13.26 -5.83 7.28
N LEU A 84 13.62 -6.62 6.27
CA LEU A 84 14.58 -6.25 5.23
C LEU A 84 13.81 -5.88 3.96
N SER A 85 13.99 -4.66 3.46
CA SER A 85 13.34 -4.19 2.23
C SER A 85 13.96 -4.86 1.02
N ASN A 86 13.16 -5.60 0.21
CA ASN A 86 13.68 -6.25 -0.99
C ASN A 86 13.97 -5.21 -2.08
N PRO A 87 15.24 -5.00 -2.48
CA PRO A 87 15.58 -4.02 -3.50
C PRO A 87 15.07 -4.40 -4.90
N ALA A 88 14.73 -5.68 -5.12
CA ALA A 88 14.17 -6.18 -6.38
C ALA A 88 12.64 -6.21 -6.39
N ALA A 89 11.97 -5.62 -5.38
CA ALA A 89 10.51 -5.54 -5.35
C ALA A 89 9.97 -4.76 -6.55
N THR A 90 8.95 -5.33 -7.21
CA THR A 90 8.37 -4.75 -8.42
C THR A 90 7.40 -3.64 -8.06
N GLY A 91 7.46 -2.52 -8.79
CA GLY A 91 6.52 -1.40 -8.62
C GLY A 91 6.83 -0.48 -7.44
N ILE A 92 7.82 -0.78 -6.61
CA ILE A 92 8.23 0.03 -5.45
C ILE A 92 9.47 0.86 -5.79
N ASN A 93 9.44 2.13 -5.38
CA ASN A 93 10.60 3.02 -5.40
C ASN A 93 11.37 2.90 -4.09
N ASN A 94 12.60 2.39 -4.15
CA ASN A 94 13.41 2.15 -2.96
C ASN A 94 14.10 3.40 -2.39
N THR A 95 14.08 4.55 -3.09
CA THR A 95 14.85 5.74 -2.73
C THR A 95 14.48 6.30 -1.34
N ASN A 96 13.20 6.23 -0.99
CA ASN A 96 12.68 6.78 0.28
C ASN A 96 11.76 5.77 1.02
N ARG A 97 11.94 4.48 0.74
CA ARG A 97 10.98 3.45 1.15
C ARG A 97 10.94 3.25 2.66
N VAL A 98 12.11 3.10 3.28
CA VAL A 98 12.21 2.83 4.72
C VAL A 98 11.82 4.06 5.53
N GLU A 99 12.32 5.23 5.16
CA GLU A 99 12.02 6.50 5.81
C GLU A 99 10.52 6.81 5.74
N ASN A 100 9.91 6.56 4.57
CA ASN A 100 8.47 6.75 4.38
C ASN A 100 7.66 5.80 5.28
N ASP A 101 8.02 4.53 5.31
CA ASP A 101 7.34 3.52 6.12
C ASP A 101 7.41 3.88 7.62
N VAL A 102 8.60 4.22 8.12
CA VAL A 102 8.80 4.61 9.53
C VAL A 102 8.06 5.91 9.88
N ALA A 103 8.14 6.92 9.00
CA ALA A 103 7.47 8.20 9.25
C ALA A 103 5.94 8.05 9.25
N VAL A 104 5.40 7.24 8.34
CA VAL A 104 3.96 6.96 8.30
C VAL A 104 3.50 6.19 9.53
N GLN A 105 4.20 5.12 9.92
CA GLN A 105 3.88 4.39 11.14
C GLN A 105 3.86 5.32 12.37
N TYR A 106 4.85 6.19 12.48
CA TYR A 106 4.91 7.17 13.56
C TYR A 106 3.70 8.11 13.57
N LEU A 107 3.32 8.68 12.41
CA LEU A 107 2.16 9.57 12.29
C LEU A 107 0.84 8.86 12.63
N VAL A 108 0.66 7.63 12.15
CA VAL A 108 -0.56 6.84 12.43
C VAL A 108 -0.64 6.48 13.91
N ARG A 109 0.47 6.09 14.54
CA ARG A 109 0.52 5.83 15.99
C ARG A 109 0.10 7.06 16.80
N GLN A 110 0.56 8.26 16.42
CA GLN A 110 0.15 9.50 17.08
C GLN A 110 -1.34 9.79 16.88
N SER A 111 -1.84 9.64 15.67
CA SER A 111 -3.27 9.85 15.38
C SER A 111 -4.16 8.88 16.15
N MET A 112 -3.77 7.61 16.26
CA MET A 112 -4.49 6.62 17.07
C MET A 112 -4.49 6.98 18.55
N ALA A 113 -3.36 7.46 19.08
CA ALA A 113 -3.27 7.92 20.47
C ALA A 113 -4.19 9.12 20.73
N HIS A 114 -4.21 10.11 19.84
CA HIS A 114 -5.12 11.27 19.93
C HIS A 114 -6.59 10.85 19.85
N ALA A 115 -6.92 9.84 19.04
CA ALA A 115 -8.27 9.30 18.93
C ALA A 115 -8.65 8.37 20.11
N GLY A 116 -7.75 8.13 21.07
CA GLY A 116 -7.98 7.19 22.18
C GLY A 116 -8.12 5.73 21.75
N LEU A 117 -7.59 5.37 20.58
CA LEU A 117 -7.63 4.01 20.04
C LEU A 117 -6.46 3.17 20.61
N PRO A 118 -6.61 1.84 20.69
CA PRO A 118 -5.50 0.96 20.97
C PRO A 118 -4.35 1.16 19.97
N GLN A 119 -3.12 1.04 20.42
CA GLN A 119 -1.95 1.08 19.54
C GLN A 119 -1.84 -0.21 18.74
N LEU A 120 -2.36 -0.22 17.51
CA LEU A 120 -2.35 -1.38 16.62
C LEU A 120 -1.15 -1.39 15.67
N VAL A 121 -0.53 -0.24 15.42
CA VAL A 121 0.68 -0.16 14.59
C VAL A 121 1.90 -0.54 15.44
N PRO A 122 2.78 -1.46 14.98
CA PRO A 122 3.97 -1.85 15.71
C PRO A 122 4.87 -0.66 16.07
N ALA A 123 5.49 -0.70 17.24
CA ALA A 123 6.54 0.24 17.60
C ALA A 123 7.77 -0.02 16.73
N VAL A 124 8.38 1.03 16.19
CA VAL A 124 9.69 0.97 15.51
C VAL A 124 10.76 1.31 16.53
N TYR A 125 11.79 0.46 16.65
CA TYR A 125 12.89 0.63 17.61
C TYR A 125 14.16 1.18 16.97
N ALA A 126 14.47 0.73 15.74
CA ALA A 126 15.60 1.21 14.94
C ALA A 126 15.34 0.98 13.47
N TRP A 127 16.02 1.72 12.61
CA TRP A 127 15.93 1.56 11.17
C TRP A 127 17.16 2.11 10.44
N MET A 128 17.36 1.68 9.20
CA MET A 128 18.40 2.17 8.31
C MET A 128 17.84 2.26 6.89
N PRO A 129 18.00 3.38 6.18
CA PRO A 129 17.63 3.49 4.79
C PRO A 129 18.49 2.58 3.91
N THR A 130 18.02 2.30 2.70
CA THR A 130 18.89 1.65 1.72
C THR A 130 19.96 2.62 1.25
N THR A 131 21.20 2.17 1.21
CA THR A 131 22.34 3.00 0.75
C THR A 131 22.61 2.86 -0.74
N ILE A 132 21.94 1.93 -1.43
CA ILE A 132 22.14 1.65 -2.86
C ILE A 132 20.79 1.63 -3.57
N THR A 133 20.60 2.58 -4.47
CA THR A 133 19.40 2.71 -5.29
C THR A 133 19.38 1.76 -6.50
N ASN A 134 20.51 1.15 -6.87
CA ASN A 134 20.64 0.22 -8.00
C ASN A 134 20.70 -1.24 -7.53
N ALA A 135 19.62 -1.88 -7.63
CA ALA A 135 19.06 -3.03 -6.97
C ALA A 135 19.66 -4.43 -7.26
N VAL A 136 20.89 -4.56 -7.69
CA VAL A 136 21.45 -5.90 -7.96
C VAL A 136 22.21 -6.48 -6.76
N ASN A 137 22.41 -5.71 -5.70
CA ASN A 137 23.27 -6.11 -4.59
C ASN A 137 22.50 -6.25 -3.27
N GLU A 138 22.21 -7.47 -2.85
CA GLU A 138 21.66 -7.79 -1.52
C GLU A 138 22.61 -7.43 -0.35
N LYS A 139 23.62 -6.59 -0.54
CA LYS A 139 24.56 -6.17 0.52
C LYS A 139 24.13 -4.93 1.29
N SER A 140 23.11 -4.21 0.83
CA SER A 140 22.64 -2.99 1.48
C SER A 140 21.12 -2.90 1.48
N PHE A 141 20.51 -3.83 2.19
CA PHE A 141 19.09 -3.73 2.51
C PHE A 141 18.82 -2.47 3.34
N GLY A 142 17.75 -1.74 3.00
CA GLY A 142 17.09 -0.96 4.01
C GLY A 142 16.41 -1.89 5.00
N TRP A 143 16.37 -1.53 6.29
CA TRP A 143 15.80 -2.39 7.29
C TRP A 143 15.10 -1.62 8.42
N ILE A 144 14.18 -2.31 9.09
CA ILE A 144 13.45 -1.81 10.26
C ILE A 144 13.49 -2.90 11.35
N ILE A 145 13.81 -2.53 12.58
CA ILE A 145 13.57 -3.34 13.78
C ILE A 145 12.29 -2.84 14.44
N SER A 146 11.33 -3.73 14.64
CA SER A 146 10.03 -3.37 15.19
C SER A 146 9.51 -4.38 16.23
N GLU A 147 8.46 -3.97 16.92
CA GLU A 147 7.67 -4.79 17.82
C GLU A 147 7.07 -5.99 17.09
N LEU A 148 7.14 -7.18 17.71
CA LEU A 148 6.32 -8.31 17.28
C LEU A 148 4.91 -8.14 17.82
N ARG A 149 3.94 -8.02 16.94
CA ARG A 149 2.50 -8.04 17.29
C ARG A 149 2.00 -9.48 17.28
N THR A 150 1.14 -9.81 18.23
CA THR A 150 0.52 -11.13 18.37
C THR A 150 -0.89 -11.12 17.81
N GLY A 151 -1.36 -12.28 17.38
CA GLY A 151 -2.67 -12.48 16.78
C GLY A 151 -2.59 -13.45 15.62
N VAL A 152 -3.73 -13.74 15.02
CA VAL A 152 -3.83 -14.52 13.78
C VAL A 152 -4.14 -13.60 12.62
N ASP A 153 -3.75 -14.02 11.45
CA ASP A 153 -4.07 -13.34 10.20
C ASP A 153 -5.60 -13.25 10.01
N LEU A 154 -6.11 -12.02 9.90
CA LEU A 154 -7.54 -11.79 9.74
C LEU A 154 -8.07 -12.35 8.42
N ASP A 155 -7.30 -12.26 7.33
CA ASP A 155 -7.71 -12.72 6.00
C ASP A 155 -8.05 -14.21 6.00
N SER A 156 -7.21 -15.02 6.65
CA SER A 156 -7.40 -16.48 6.73
C SER A 156 -8.69 -16.90 7.45
N GLU A 157 -9.24 -16.04 8.29
CA GLU A 157 -10.38 -16.34 9.14
C GLU A 157 -11.66 -15.57 8.76
N PHE A 158 -11.51 -14.39 8.15
CA PHE A 158 -12.59 -13.42 7.94
C PHE A 158 -13.80 -14.02 7.21
N SER A 159 -13.57 -14.83 6.17
CA SER A 159 -14.66 -15.45 5.40
C SER A 159 -15.51 -16.39 6.26
N SER A 160 -14.90 -17.09 7.22
CA SER A 160 -15.56 -18.08 8.09
C SER A 160 -16.30 -17.48 9.29
N LEU A 161 -16.08 -16.19 9.59
CA LEU A 161 -16.70 -15.52 10.73
C LEU A 161 -18.20 -15.33 10.52
N LYS A 162 -18.97 -15.35 11.63
CA LYS A 162 -20.38 -14.96 11.63
C LYS A 162 -20.51 -13.46 11.31
N MET A 163 -21.61 -13.06 10.70
CA MET A 163 -21.85 -11.67 10.31
C MET A 163 -21.73 -10.69 11.48
N GLN A 164 -22.21 -11.05 12.67
CA GLN A 164 -22.07 -10.22 13.87
C GLN A 164 -20.60 -9.97 14.25
N ASP A 165 -19.73 -10.99 14.13
CA ASP A 165 -18.29 -10.84 14.39
C ASP A 165 -17.62 -9.99 13.30
N LYS A 166 -18.03 -10.18 12.03
CA LYS A 166 -17.58 -9.33 10.91
C LYS A 166 -17.94 -7.86 11.15
N GLU A 167 -19.18 -7.56 11.55
CA GLU A 167 -19.62 -6.19 11.87
C GLU A 167 -18.76 -5.54 12.96
N GLN A 168 -18.46 -6.29 14.04
CA GLN A 168 -17.60 -5.80 15.12
C GLN A 168 -16.17 -5.50 14.63
N ILE A 169 -15.60 -6.35 13.78
CA ILE A 169 -14.27 -6.14 13.21
C ILE A 169 -14.28 -4.97 12.22
N LEU A 170 -15.30 -4.88 11.35
CA LEU A 170 -15.44 -3.78 10.39
C LEU A 170 -15.58 -2.42 11.08
N GLU A 171 -16.23 -2.34 12.24
CA GLU A 171 -16.28 -1.10 13.02
C GLU A 171 -14.89 -0.72 13.56
N GLN A 172 -14.08 -1.68 14.00
CA GLN A 172 -12.69 -1.43 14.43
C GLN A 172 -11.83 -0.98 13.24
N MET A 173 -11.96 -1.65 12.09
CA MET A 173 -11.28 -1.24 10.85
C MET A 173 -11.66 0.19 10.43
N ALA A 174 -12.95 0.55 10.51
CA ALA A 174 -13.42 1.90 10.18
C ALA A 174 -12.84 2.96 11.14
N ASN A 175 -12.71 2.66 12.44
CA ASN A 175 -12.06 3.55 13.39
C ASN A 175 -10.57 3.75 13.07
N VAL A 176 -9.86 2.69 12.67
CA VAL A 176 -8.46 2.78 12.23
C VAL A 176 -8.35 3.60 10.95
N LEU A 177 -9.19 3.33 9.95
CA LEU A 177 -9.19 4.10 8.70
C LEU A 177 -9.48 5.58 8.96
N LYS A 178 -10.40 5.88 9.89
CA LYS A 178 -10.67 7.26 10.33
C LYS A 178 -9.42 7.89 10.94
N ALA A 179 -8.71 7.19 11.81
CA ALA A 179 -7.46 7.68 12.39
C ALA A 179 -6.39 7.95 11.32
N ILE A 180 -6.27 7.09 10.31
CA ILE A 180 -5.36 7.30 9.17
C ILE A 180 -5.78 8.55 8.39
N GLN A 181 -7.06 8.70 8.06
CA GLN A 181 -7.57 9.87 7.33
C GLN A 181 -7.44 11.18 8.11
N THR A 182 -7.40 11.14 9.43
CA THR A 182 -7.32 12.33 10.30
C THR A 182 -5.91 12.57 10.83
N VAL A 183 -4.90 11.91 10.29
CA VAL A 183 -3.50 12.21 10.59
C VAL A 183 -3.24 13.70 10.36
N GLU A 184 -2.78 14.40 11.40
CA GLU A 184 -2.30 15.77 11.28
C GLU A 184 -0.96 15.76 10.56
N LEU A 185 -0.97 16.23 9.30
CA LEU A 185 0.24 16.30 8.50
C LEU A 185 1.14 17.42 9.04
N PRO A 186 2.42 17.15 9.34
CA PRO A 186 3.37 18.17 9.78
C PRO A 186 3.52 19.31 8.76
N GLU A 187 3.87 20.53 9.22
CA GLU A 187 4.07 21.70 8.35
C GLU A 187 5.04 21.45 7.17
N GLY A 188 6.03 20.57 7.35
CA GLY A 188 6.96 20.16 6.29
C GLY A 188 6.39 19.16 5.29
N ALA A 189 5.27 18.46 5.61
CA ALA A 189 4.69 17.37 4.80
C ALA A 189 3.42 17.83 4.07
N THR A 190 3.51 18.92 3.30
CA THR A 190 2.34 19.59 2.68
C THR A 190 2.05 19.19 1.25
N LYS A 191 2.88 18.33 0.64
CA LYS A 191 2.78 17.95 -0.77
C LYS A 191 2.16 16.56 -0.92
N PHE A 192 1.62 16.28 -2.10
CA PHE A 192 1.25 14.94 -2.55
C PHE A 192 2.52 14.13 -2.81
N GLY A 193 2.56 12.88 -2.36
CA GLY A 193 3.74 12.03 -2.44
C GLY A 193 3.99 11.31 -1.12
N GLY A 194 5.22 10.90 -0.86
CA GLY A 194 5.63 10.29 0.40
C GLY A 194 6.03 11.32 1.46
N VAL A 195 6.50 10.79 2.58
CA VAL A 195 7.13 11.54 3.66
C VAL A 195 8.54 11.01 3.92
N THR A 196 9.39 11.84 4.52
CA THR A 196 10.76 11.49 4.89
C THR A 196 11.19 12.30 6.10
N PHE A 197 12.42 12.12 6.58
CA PHE A 197 13.00 12.93 7.64
C PHE A 197 14.03 13.92 7.09
N ASP A 198 13.99 15.17 7.56
CA ASP A 198 15.04 16.14 7.29
C ASP A 198 16.27 15.91 8.20
N SER A 199 17.32 16.70 7.98
CA SER A 199 18.56 16.61 8.79
C SER A 199 18.38 16.90 10.28
N LYS A 200 17.22 17.42 10.69
CA LYS A 200 16.83 17.67 12.10
C LYS A 200 15.88 16.61 12.64
N GLY A 201 15.60 15.56 11.86
CA GLY A 201 14.67 14.50 12.23
C GLY A 201 13.19 14.88 12.15
N ARG A 202 12.82 15.98 11.51
CA ARG A 202 11.42 16.39 11.32
C ARG A 202 10.86 15.74 10.08
N ILE A 203 9.58 15.32 10.14
CA ILE A 203 8.89 14.75 9.00
C ILE A 203 8.57 15.85 7.98
N VAL A 204 8.99 15.62 6.73
CA VAL A 204 8.79 16.52 5.59
C VAL A 204 8.30 15.73 4.37
N SER A 205 7.83 16.42 3.33
CA SER A 205 7.44 15.78 2.07
C SER A 205 8.64 15.08 1.43
N GLY A 206 8.45 13.84 0.99
CA GLY A 206 9.45 13.00 0.34
C GLY A 206 8.89 12.28 -0.87
N GLN A 207 9.72 11.52 -1.55
CA GLN A 207 9.28 10.67 -2.65
C GLN A 207 8.33 9.58 -2.13
N ALA A 208 7.27 9.32 -2.87
CA ALA A 208 6.39 8.19 -2.56
C ALA A 208 7.11 6.86 -2.83
N PRO A 209 6.71 5.78 -2.14
CA PRO A 209 7.19 4.44 -2.45
C PRO A 209 6.72 3.97 -3.84
N LEU A 210 5.77 4.66 -4.44
CA LEU A 210 5.30 4.46 -5.81
C LEU A 210 6.24 5.12 -6.82
N ARG A 211 6.28 4.65 -8.06
CA ARG A 211 7.01 5.30 -9.16
C ARG A 211 6.27 6.55 -9.62
N ALA A 212 6.45 7.64 -8.92
CA ALA A 212 5.76 8.91 -9.14
C ALA A 212 6.65 10.15 -9.05
N GLY A 213 7.97 10.01 -9.01
CA GLY A 213 8.90 11.15 -8.93
C GLY A 213 8.81 11.94 -7.62
N GLU A 214 9.18 13.23 -7.69
CA GLU A 214 9.24 14.13 -6.55
C GLU A 214 7.84 14.53 -6.04
N PRO A 215 7.71 14.89 -4.75
CA PRO A 215 6.44 15.34 -4.19
C PRO A 215 5.97 16.66 -4.81
N VAL A 216 4.66 16.76 -5.10
CA VAL A 216 4.04 17.83 -5.87
C VAL A 216 2.94 18.58 -5.07
N LYS A 217 2.50 19.75 -5.55
CA LYS A 217 1.62 20.64 -4.79
C LYS A 217 0.13 20.36 -4.97
N SER A 218 -0.28 19.75 -6.07
CA SER A 218 -1.69 19.49 -6.39
C SER A 218 -1.94 18.05 -6.78
N TYR A 219 -3.18 17.61 -6.64
CA TYR A 219 -3.58 16.27 -7.04
C TYR A 219 -3.47 16.03 -8.55
N ALA A 220 -3.70 17.07 -9.37
CA ALA A 220 -3.51 16.97 -10.81
C ALA A 220 -2.03 16.72 -11.17
N GLU A 221 -1.10 17.46 -10.55
CA GLU A 221 0.36 17.22 -10.72
C GLU A 221 0.74 15.81 -10.24
N TRP A 222 0.13 15.33 -9.15
CA TRP A 222 0.33 13.98 -8.64
C TRP A 222 -0.09 12.93 -9.67
N ARG A 223 -1.25 13.10 -10.31
CA ARG A 223 -1.71 12.20 -11.38
C ARG A 223 -0.78 12.24 -12.59
N VAL A 224 -0.33 13.42 -13.02
CA VAL A 224 0.65 13.58 -14.11
C VAL A 224 1.95 12.83 -13.76
N SER A 225 2.46 13.00 -12.54
CA SER A 225 3.69 12.33 -12.08
C SER A 225 3.57 10.81 -12.16
N LYS A 226 2.44 10.24 -11.71
CA LYS A 226 2.17 8.79 -11.79
C LYS A 226 2.07 8.30 -13.24
N LEU A 227 1.37 9.02 -14.11
CA LEU A 227 1.27 8.68 -15.53
C LEU A 227 2.64 8.69 -16.21
N ARG A 228 3.48 9.69 -15.93
CA ARG A 228 4.85 9.75 -16.47
C ARG A 228 5.74 8.63 -15.94
N GLY A 229 5.65 8.28 -14.66
CA GLY A 229 6.36 7.14 -14.09
C GLY A 229 5.99 5.82 -14.78
N GLN A 230 4.69 5.62 -15.04
CA GLN A 230 4.21 4.45 -15.77
C GLN A 230 4.66 4.42 -17.23
N LEU A 231 4.65 5.56 -17.93
CA LEU A 231 5.16 5.65 -19.30
C LEU A 231 6.64 5.30 -19.38
N GLN A 232 7.46 5.73 -18.40
CA GLN A 232 8.87 5.34 -18.32
C GLN A 232 9.04 3.84 -18.10
N GLU A 233 8.20 3.23 -17.25
CA GLU A 233 8.22 1.79 -16.99
C GLU A 233 7.87 0.99 -18.24
N VAL A 234 6.75 1.31 -18.89
CA VAL A 234 6.29 0.58 -20.07
C VAL A 234 7.14 0.83 -21.32
N ALA A 235 7.93 1.90 -21.34
CA ALA A 235 8.91 2.14 -22.41
C ALA A 235 10.00 1.04 -22.48
N GLN A 236 10.27 0.37 -21.36
CA GLN A 236 11.23 -0.74 -21.26
C GLN A 236 10.54 -2.10 -21.46
N SER A 237 9.22 -2.17 -21.48
CA SER A 237 8.50 -3.43 -21.67
C SER A 237 8.69 -3.98 -23.08
N PRO A 238 9.12 -5.23 -23.25
CA PRO A 238 9.28 -5.83 -24.58
C PRO A 238 7.92 -6.04 -25.29
N VAL A 239 6.83 -6.08 -24.53
CA VAL A 239 5.48 -6.30 -25.07
C VAL A 239 4.76 -4.96 -25.36
N ILE A 240 4.77 -4.04 -24.40
CA ILE A 240 4.07 -2.75 -24.52
C ILE A 240 4.86 -1.78 -25.41
N GLN A 241 6.19 -1.77 -25.29
CA GLN A 241 7.10 -0.92 -26.08
C GLN A 241 6.75 0.57 -26.01
N GLY A 242 6.28 1.03 -24.84
CA GLY A 242 5.92 2.43 -24.59
C GLY A 242 4.77 2.95 -25.44
N TRP A 243 3.92 2.09 -26.00
CA TRP A 243 2.78 2.45 -26.88
C TRP A 243 3.20 3.19 -28.15
N LYS A 244 4.43 3.00 -28.64
CA LYS A 244 4.96 3.66 -29.83
C LYS A 244 4.30 3.20 -31.12
N HIS A 245 3.74 2.00 -31.13
CA HIS A 245 3.02 1.49 -32.27
C HIS A 245 1.78 2.36 -32.53
N ASN A 246 1.49 2.64 -33.78
CA ASN A 246 0.38 3.51 -34.21
C ASN A 246 0.42 4.96 -33.66
N GLY A 247 1.54 5.42 -33.10
CA GLY A 247 1.70 6.79 -32.59
C GLY A 247 0.86 7.11 -31.35
N VAL A 248 0.46 6.08 -30.58
CA VAL A 248 -0.36 6.26 -29.38
C VAL A 248 0.41 7.01 -28.30
N ASP A 249 1.71 6.77 -28.15
CA ASP A 249 2.61 7.53 -27.28
C ASP A 249 2.57 9.04 -27.56
N THR A 250 2.57 9.42 -28.82
CA THR A 250 2.48 10.83 -29.25
C THR A 250 1.15 11.47 -28.85
N ARG A 251 0.05 10.70 -28.91
CA ARG A 251 -1.29 11.15 -28.47
C ARG A 251 -1.33 11.34 -26.96
N ILE A 252 -0.74 10.42 -26.21
CA ILE A 252 -0.61 10.50 -24.73
C ILE A 252 0.19 11.76 -24.35
N GLU A 253 1.32 11.99 -24.99
CA GLU A 253 2.14 13.18 -24.71
C GLU A 253 1.41 14.48 -25.05
N LYS A 254 0.61 14.53 -26.13
CA LYS A 254 -0.25 15.70 -26.45
C LYS A 254 -1.30 15.91 -25.36
N PHE A 255 -1.93 14.84 -24.85
CA PHE A 255 -2.88 14.91 -23.74
C PHE A 255 -2.22 15.49 -22.48
N LEU A 256 -1.05 15.00 -22.10
CA LEU A 256 -0.31 15.51 -20.94
C LEU A 256 0.14 16.96 -21.12
N ALA A 257 0.67 17.32 -22.31
CA ALA A 257 1.11 18.68 -22.62
C ALA A 257 -0.04 19.70 -22.64
N ALA A 258 -1.24 19.27 -23.01
CA ALA A 258 -2.45 20.11 -23.01
C ALA A 258 -3.11 20.24 -21.61
N ASN A 259 -2.42 19.80 -20.54
CA ASN A 259 -2.96 19.72 -19.19
C ASN A 259 -4.26 18.89 -19.11
N GLY A 260 -4.31 17.78 -19.84
CA GLY A 260 -5.47 16.88 -19.88
C GLY A 260 -5.94 16.43 -18.50
N PRO A 261 -5.04 15.93 -17.62
CA PRO A 261 -5.44 15.56 -16.26
C PRO A 261 -6.04 16.70 -15.45
N GLY A 262 -5.50 17.92 -15.53
CA GLY A 262 -6.06 19.10 -14.86
C GLY A 262 -7.44 19.50 -15.38
N LYS A 263 -7.71 19.30 -16.69
CA LYS A 263 -9.03 19.56 -17.28
C LYS A 263 -10.06 18.54 -16.83
N ILE A 264 -9.70 17.26 -16.78
CA ILE A 264 -10.59 16.19 -16.29
C ILE A 264 -10.92 16.43 -14.82
N LEU A 265 -9.92 16.79 -14.00
CA LEU A 265 -10.09 17.01 -12.56
C LEU A 265 -10.63 18.40 -12.20
N SER A 266 -11.26 19.14 -13.12
CA SER A 266 -11.72 20.52 -12.87
C SER A 266 -12.68 20.65 -11.70
N ASP A 267 -13.47 19.64 -11.41
CA ASP A 267 -14.46 19.61 -10.34
C ASP A 267 -13.97 18.97 -9.04
N VAL A 268 -12.73 18.43 -9.04
CA VAL A 268 -12.10 17.80 -7.88
C VAL A 268 -11.44 18.86 -6.99
N ASP A 269 -11.52 18.69 -5.67
CA ASP A 269 -10.66 19.47 -4.76
C ASP A 269 -9.21 19.00 -4.89
N LEU A 270 -8.43 19.74 -5.67
CA LEU A 270 -7.03 19.43 -5.97
C LEU A 270 -6.09 19.59 -4.77
N HIS A 271 -6.58 20.12 -3.65
CA HIS A 271 -5.79 20.37 -2.45
C HIS A 271 -6.18 19.49 -1.27
N GLN A 272 -7.30 18.77 -1.36
CA GLN A 272 -7.69 17.80 -0.33
C GLN A 272 -6.63 16.70 -0.23
N LYS A 273 -6.04 16.55 0.94
CA LYS A 273 -4.95 15.62 1.23
C LYS A 273 -5.23 14.84 2.50
N ASN A 274 -5.04 13.54 2.40
CA ASN A 274 -5.07 12.63 3.52
C ASN A 274 -3.89 11.66 3.41
N LEU A 275 -3.49 11.08 4.52
CA LEU A 275 -2.64 9.92 4.49
C LEU A 275 -3.44 8.74 3.93
N ILE A 276 -2.83 7.99 3.02
CA ILE A 276 -3.35 6.76 2.41
C ILE A 276 -2.48 5.60 2.88
N HIS A 277 -3.09 4.52 3.34
CA HIS A 277 -2.36 3.28 3.65
C HIS A 277 -1.87 2.62 2.36
N GLY A 278 -2.72 2.61 1.34
CA GLY A 278 -2.39 2.10 0.00
C GLY A 278 -2.49 0.58 -0.16
N ASP A 279 -2.65 -0.15 0.95
CA ASP A 279 -2.91 -1.60 0.98
C ASP A 279 -3.70 -1.99 2.25
N PHE A 280 -4.76 -1.24 2.56
CA PHE A 280 -5.62 -1.46 3.73
C PHE A 280 -6.56 -2.65 3.48
N LYS A 281 -6.11 -3.84 3.87
CA LYS A 281 -6.75 -5.13 3.63
C LYS A 281 -6.67 -6.04 4.85
N THR A 282 -7.49 -7.08 4.88
CA THR A 282 -7.54 -8.07 5.96
C THR A 282 -6.22 -8.83 6.12
N ASN A 283 -5.48 -9.08 5.05
CA ASN A 283 -4.17 -9.74 5.10
C ASN A 283 -3.05 -8.89 5.74
N ASN A 284 -3.29 -7.60 5.93
CA ASN A 284 -2.39 -6.69 6.65
C ASN A 284 -2.91 -6.40 8.07
N MET A 285 -3.77 -7.27 8.60
CA MET A 285 -4.36 -7.12 9.94
C MET A 285 -4.24 -8.41 10.74
N LEU A 286 -3.87 -8.28 12.01
CA LEU A 286 -3.95 -9.36 12.97
C LEU A 286 -5.11 -9.11 13.94
N PHE A 287 -5.70 -10.21 14.43
CA PHE A 287 -6.77 -10.12 15.42
C PHE A 287 -6.70 -11.27 16.43
N ASP A 288 -7.34 -11.08 17.54
CA ASP A 288 -7.52 -12.09 18.58
C ASP A 288 -8.82 -12.86 18.31
N LYS A 289 -8.73 -14.19 18.12
CA LYS A 289 -9.88 -15.04 17.77
C LYS A 289 -10.95 -15.09 18.85
N ASP A 290 -10.57 -14.96 20.11
CA ASP A 290 -11.52 -15.10 21.23
C ASP A 290 -12.30 -13.81 21.45
N THR A 291 -11.58 -12.67 21.44
CA THR A 291 -12.18 -11.37 21.74
C THR A 291 -12.68 -10.62 20.49
N LYS A 292 -12.34 -11.10 19.28
CA LYS A 292 -12.63 -10.43 18.00
C LYS A 292 -12.07 -9.01 17.90
N LYS A 293 -10.97 -8.75 18.64
CA LYS A 293 -10.30 -7.46 18.62
C LYS A 293 -9.14 -7.47 17.65
N LEU A 294 -8.99 -6.42 16.87
CA LEU A 294 -7.78 -6.17 16.09
C LEU A 294 -6.60 -6.01 17.05
N THR A 295 -5.48 -6.63 16.72
CA THR A 295 -4.24 -6.57 17.50
C THR A 295 -3.10 -5.92 16.73
N ALA A 296 -3.16 -5.87 15.39
CA ALA A 296 -2.21 -5.14 14.56
C ALA A 296 -2.80 -4.65 13.25
N ILE A 297 -2.24 -3.54 12.76
CA ILE A 297 -2.28 -3.07 11.37
C ILE A 297 -0.84 -3.01 10.89
N LEU A 298 -0.56 -3.62 9.74
CA LEU A 298 0.78 -3.89 9.22
C LEU A 298 0.94 -3.36 7.79
N ASP A 299 2.18 -3.33 7.33
CA ASP A 299 2.59 -3.12 5.93
C ASP A 299 2.21 -1.76 5.35
N PHE A 300 2.90 -0.71 5.83
CA PHE A 300 2.79 0.66 5.34
C PHE A 300 3.69 0.96 4.12
N ASP A 301 4.22 -0.06 3.46
CA ASP A 301 5.11 0.09 2.29
C ASP A 301 4.51 0.89 1.13
N TRP A 302 3.18 0.89 0.99
CA TRP A 302 2.46 1.56 -0.07
C TRP A 302 1.84 2.90 0.34
N SER A 303 2.18 3.39 1.53
CA SER A 303 1.55 4.58 2.09
C SER A 303 2.09 5.87 1.48
N TYR A 304 1.22 6.82 1.27
CA TYR A 304 1.54 8.14 0.71
C TYR A 304 0.45 9.17 1.03
N ILE A 305 0.73 10.45 0.77
CA ILE A 305 -0.24 11.53 0.92
C ILE A 305 -0.95 11.73 -0.43
N SER A 306 -2.28 11.60 -0.45
CA SER A 306 -3.08 11.75 -1.66
C SER A 306 -4.53 12.16 -1.36
N ASN A 307 -5.38 12.22 -2.39
CA ASN A 307 -6.81 12.37 -2.23
C ASN A 307 -7.38 11.13 -1.51
N PRO A 308 -8.32 11.27 -0.56
CA PRO A 308 -8.87 10.15 0.20
C PRO A 308 -9.52 9.06 -0.68
N LEU A 309 -9.96 9.39 -1.91
CA LEU A 309 -10.49 8.41 -2.84
C LEU A 309 -9.47 7.35 -3.24
N ASP A 310 -8.17 7.67 -3.23
CA ASP A 310 -7.12 6.73 -3.61
C ASP A 310 -7.12 5.47 -2.74
N GLU A 311 -7.50 5.58 -1.45
CA GLU A 311 -7.64 4.40 -0.59
C GLU A 311 -8.70 3.43 -1.12
N PHE A 312 -9.85 3.95 -1.56
CA PHE A 312 -10.93 3.12 -2.10
C PHE A 312 -10.62 2.55 -3.49
N MET A 313 -9.60 3.08 -4.16
CA MET A 313 -9.17 2.61 -5.48
C MET A 313 -8.06 1.54 -5.42
N CYS A 314 -7.31 1.45 -4.31
CA CYS A 314 -6.20 0.50 -4.20
C CYS A 314 -6.38 -0.54 -3.08
N SER A 315 -7.28 -0.29 -2.12
CA SER A 315 -7.51 -1.08 -0.92
C SER A 315 -8.95 -1.59 -0.83
N LEU A 316 -9.30 -2.26 0.27
CA LEU A 316 -10.68 -2.57 0.69
C LEU A 316 -11.41 -3.60 -0.18
N GLN A 317 -10.71 -4.41 -0.97
CA GLN A 317 -11.33 -5.45 -1.81
C GLN A 317 -12.07 -6.49 -0.96
N ASP A 318 -11.48 -6.88 0.17
CA ASP A 318 -11.92 -7.99 1.04
C ASP A 318 -13.21 -7.64 1.78
N VAL A 319 -13.47 -6.35 1.99
CA VAL A 319 -14.64 -5.85 2.71
C VAL A 319 -15.68 -5.19 1.81
N GLY A 320 -15.52 -5.33 0.50
CA GLY A 320 -16.45 -4.74 -0.48
C GLY A 320 -16.44 -3.21 -0.47
N GLY A 321 -15.30 -2.59 -0.15
CA GLY A 321 -15.13 -1.13 -0.15
C GLY A 321 -14.40 -0.59 -1.39
N ASN A 322 -13.90 -1.45 -2.27
CA ASN A 322 -13.12 -1.06 -3.45
C ASN A 322 -14.03 -0.67 -4.61
N ILE A 323 -13.71 0.44 -5.28
CA ILE A 323 -14.49 1.01 -6.41
C ILE A 323 -13.72 0.96 -7.73
N ARG A 324 -12.68 0.15 -7.84
CA ARG A 324 -11.90 0.02 -9.08
C ARG A 324 -12.50 -0.95 -10.09
N GLN A 325 -13.40 -1.81 -9.64
CA GLN A 325 -13.96 -2.88 -10.46
C GLN A 325 -15.24 -2.40 -11.14
N GLU A 326 -15.11 -1.85 -12.34
CA GLU A 326 -16.25 -1.46 -13.16
C GLU A 326 -17.22 -2.63 -13.39
N GLY A 327 -18.53 -2.33 -13.34
CA GLY A 327 -19.59 -3.30 -13.65
C GLY A 327 -19.96 -4.26 -12.52
N LYS A 328 -19.41 -4.12 -11.30
CA LYS A 328 -19.93 -4.85 -10.14
C LYS A 328 -21.13 -4.13 -9.54
N GLU A 329 -22.17 -4.89 -9.28
CA GLU A 329 -23.46 -4.40 -8.74
C GLU A 329 -23.30 -3.68 -7.38
N ILE A 330 -22.30 -4.07 -6.59
CA ILE A 330 -21.96 -3.45 -5.30
C ILE A 330 -21.36 -2.05 -5.48
N GLU A 331 -20.67 -1.78 -6.58
CA GLU A 331 -19.96 -0.51 -6.79
C GLU A 331 -20.92 0.69 -6.79
N ALA A 332 -22.07 0.58 -7.43
CA ALA A 332 -23.08 1.65 -7.43
C ALA A 332 -23.55 2.00 -6.02
N ALA A 333 -23.71 0.98 -5.16
CA ALA A 333 -24.06 1.18 -3.76
C ALA A 333 -22.95 1.84 -2.95
N ILE A 334 -21.68 1.50 -3.22
CA ILE A 334 -20.53 2.14 -2.57
C ILE A 334 -20.45 3.63 -2.97
N LEU A 335 -20.61 3.92 -4.26
CA LEU A 335 -20.54 5.29 -4.81
C LEU A 335 -21.66 6.18 -4.30
N SER A 336 -22.89 5.65 -4.20
CA SER A 336 -24.03 6.39 -3.70
C SER A 336 -24.14 6.40 -2.15
N GLY A 337 -23.50 5.41 -1.49
CA GLY A 337 -23.71 5.15 -0.06
C GLY A 337 -25.09 4.52 0.26
N ASP A 338 -25.85 4.12 -0.76
CA ASP A 338 -27.19 3.53 -0.63
C ASP A 338 -27.14 2.01 -0.78
N PHE A 339 -27.34 1.31 0.33
CA PHE A 339 -27.45 -0.15 0.42
C PHE A 339 -28.87 -0.62 0.78
N THR A 340 -29.90 0.19 0.46
CA THR A 340 -31.28 -0.12 0.80
C THR A 340 -31.78 -1.37 0.11
N TRP A 341 -31.50 -1.48 -1.19
CA TRP A 341 -31.98 -2.57 -2.02
C TRP A 341 -30.80 -3.31 -2.67
N PRO A 342 -30.62 -4.62 -2.36
CA PRO A 342 -29.65 -5.42 -3.08
C PRO A 342 -30.10 -5.60 -4.54
N PRO A 343 -29.14 -5.74 -5.47
CA PRO A 343 -29.45 -6.11 -6.85
C PRO A 343 -30.29 -7.38 -6.93
N PRO A 344 -31.18 -7.48 -7.92
CA PRO A 344 -31.98 -8.70 -8.12
C PRO A 344 -31.10 -9.88 -8.56
N ASN A 345 -31.45 -11.08 -8.15
CA ASN A 345 -30.81 -12.33 -8.59
C ASN A 345 -29.35 -12.54 -8.20
N LEU A 346 -28.92 -12.00 -7.06
CA LEU A 346 -27.61 -12.31 -6.51
C LEU A 346 -27.52 -13.81 -6.15
N ASP A 347 -26.41 -14.46 -6.49
CA ASP A 347 -26.08 -15.78 -5.93
C ASP A 347 -25.69 -15.68 -4.44
N LYS A 348 -25.50 -16.82 -3.81
CA LYS A 348 -25.21 -16.88 -2.36
C LYS A 348 -23.94 -16.10 -1.99
N GLU A 349 -22.90 -16.20 -2.79
CA GLU A 349 -21.62 -15.51 -2.55
C GLU A 349 -21.78 -13.99 -2.70
N SER A 350 -22.45 -13.53 -3.75
CA SER A 350 -22.74 -12.12 -3.99
C SER A 350 -23.64 -11.52 -2.91
N VAL A 351 -24.58 -12.29 -2.34
CA VAL A 351 -25.40 -11.85 -1.18
C VAL A 351 -24.52 -11.63 0.04
N GLU A 352 -23.57 -12.52 0.33
CA GLU A 352 -22.65 -12.35 1.45
C GLU A 352 -21.74 -11.14 1.24
N GLN A 353 -21.19 -10.97 0.04
CA GLN A 353 -20.38 -9.81 -0.32
C GLN A 353 -21.18 -8.50 -0.16
N TRP A 354 -22.43 -8.47 -0.58
CA TRP A 354 -23.33 -7.33 -0.38
C TRP A 354 -23.51 -7.00 1.11
N GLN A 355 -23.77 -8.03 1.95
CA GLN A 355 -23.94 -7.83 3.39
C GLN A 355 -22.68 -7.26 4.05
N VAL A 356 -21.51 -7.77 3.68
CA VAL A 356 -20.22 -7.27 4.17
C VAL A 356 -20.01 -5.81 3.73
N ALA A 357 -20.23 -5.49 2.45
CA ALA A 357 -20.09 -4.13 1.94
C ALA A 357 -21.07 -3.15 2.60
N LYS A 358 -22.31 -3.58 2.86
CA LYS A 358 -23.30 -2.80 3.60
C LYS A 358 -22.86 -2.54 5.04
N ALA A 359 -22.35 -3.56 5.74
CA ALA A 359 -21.84 -3.42 7.10
C ALA A 359 -20.62 -2.50 7.14
N TRP A 360 -19.70 -2.63 6.18
CA TRP A 360 -18.56 -1.73 6.01
C TRP A 360 -19.00 -0.27 5.81
N SER A 361 -19.92 -0.02 4.87
CA SER A 361 -20.47 1.32 4.62
C SER A 361 -21.12 1.90 5.88
N THR A 362 -21.86 1.08 6.64
CA THR A 362 -22.48 1.48 7.90
C THR A 362 -21.44 1.84 8.96
N ALA A 363 -20.39 1.04 9.10
CA ALA A 363 -19.29 1.29 10.02
C ALA A 363 -18.53 2.59 9.65
N MET A 364 -18.22 2.80 8.39
CA MET A 364 -17.59 4.04 7.91
C MET A 364 -18.42 5.27 8.24
N LYS A 365 -19.74 5.22 7.97
CA LYS A 365 -20.66 6.32 8.28
C LYS A 365 -20.71 6.60 9.78
N LYS A 366 -20.79 5.57 10.62
CA LYS A 366 -20.79 5.68 12.08
C LYS A 366 -19.51 6.33 12.61
N CYS A 367 -18.33 5.95 12.07
CA CYS A 367 -17.03 6.48 12.47
C CYS A 367 -16.68 7.82 11.80
N GLY A 368 -17.51 8.34 10.89
CA GLY A 368 -17.25 9.59 10.17
C GLY A 368 -16.06 9.50 9.21
N VAL A 369 -15.82 8.33 8.60
CA VAL A 369 -14.84 8.13 7.53
C VAL A 369 -15.33 8.89 6.29
N VAL A 370 -14.42 9.62 5.64
CA VAL A 370 -14.68 10.20 4.31
C VAL A 370 -14.73 9.06 3.31
N SER A 371 -15.93 8.79 2.78
CA SER A 371 -16.20 7.69 1.85
C SER A 371 -16.51 8.22 0.44
N PRO A 372 -16.51 7.38 -0.61
CA PRO A 372 -16.70 7.83 -1.99
C PRO A 372 -17.92 8.73 -2.21
N CYS A 373 -19.06 8.42 -1.57
CA CYS A 373 -20.27 9.25 -1.66
C CYS A 373 -20.12 10.68 -1.10
N ASN A 374 -19.06 10.96 -0.34
CA ASN A 374 -18.77 12.29 0.23
C ASN A 374 -17.65 13.02 -0.52
N ILE A 375 -17.08 12.42 -1.57
CA ILE A 375 -15.97 13.00 -2.33
C ILE A 375 -16.51 13.54 -3.65
N ARG A 376 -16.18 14.79 -3.94
CA ARG A 376 -16.54 15.43 -5.21
C ARG A 376 -15.58 14.98 -6.31
N GLY A 377 -16.10 14.74 -7.51
CA GLY A 377 -15.28 14.40 -8.67
C GLY A 377 -14.81 12.94 -8.69
N VAL A 378 -15.59 12.03 -8.13
CA VAL A 378 -15.25 10.60 -8.07
C VAL A 378 -15.08 10.01 -9.47
N ASP A 379 -15.98 10.31 -10.39
CA ASP A 379 -15.96 9.75 -11.75
C ASP A 379 -14.77 10.28 -12.56
N GLU A 380 -14.40 11.55 -12.37
CA GLU A 380 -13.23 12.16 -12.99
C GLU A 380 -11.93 11.52 -12.50
N ILE A 381 -11.83 11.24 -11.20
CA ILE A 381 -10.67 10.54 -10.63
C ILE A 381 -10.61 9.11 -11.16
N ARG A 382 -11.75 8.41 -11.21
CA ARG A 382 -11.83 7.04 -11.73
C ARG A 382 -11.47 6.97 -13.21
N ASP A 383 -11.90 7.94 -14.01
CA ASP A 383 -11.57 8.00 -15.43
C ASP A 383 -10.04 8.15 -15.67
N LEU A 384 -9.36 8.98 -14.88
CA LEU A 384 -7.88 9.03 -14.91
C LEU A 384 -7.20 7.76 -14.41
N LEU A 385 -7.78 7.08 -13.43
CA LEU A 385 -7.28 5.80 -12.97
C LEU A 385 -7.47 4.70 -14.00
N HIS A 386 -8.57 4.76 -14.77
CA HIS A 386 -8.74 3.89 -15.92
C HIS A 386 -7.64 4.11 -16.97
N LEU A 387 -7.32 5.37 -17.31
CA LEU A 387 -6.15 5.67 -18.16
C LEU A 387 -4.87 5.05 -17.59
N GLN A 388 -4.60 5.20 -16.28
CA GLN A 388 -3.42 4.59 -15.65
C GLN A 388 -3.38 3.07 -15.83
N ALA A 389 -4.52 2.40 -15.68
CA ALA A 389 -4.62 0.95 -15.87
C ALA A 389 -4.39 0.55 -17.33
N LEU A 390 -4.84 1.36 -18.29
CA LEU A 390 -4.59 1.14 -19.72
C LEU A 390 -3.12 1.38 -20.09
N LEU A 391 -2.47 2.39 -19.49
CA LEU A 391 -1.06 2.68 -19.76
C LEU A 391 -0.12 1.58 -19.30
N CYS A 392 -0.38 1.00 -18.13
CA CYS A 392 0.45 -0.05 -17.55
C CYS A 392 -0.42 -1.20 -17.04
N PRO A 393 -1.01 -2.01 -17.95
CA PRO A 393 -1.84 -3.13 -17.55
C PRO A 393 -1.03 -4.16 -16.73
N TYR A 394 -1.57 -4.57 -15.59
CA TYR A 394 -0.89 -5.51 -14.69
C TYR A 394 -0.39 -6.77 -15.41
N ASN A 395 -1.24 -7.36 -16.26
CA ASN A 395 -0.91 -8.59 -17.00
C ASN A 395 0.16 -8.41 -18.09
N LEU A 396 0.42 -7.19 -18.55
CA LEU A 396 1.42 -6.87 -19.57
C LEU A 396 2.66 -6.18 -19.00
N GLY A 397 2.54 -5.54 -17.83
CA GLY A 397 3.65 -4.83 -17.17
C GLY A 397 4.42 -5.71 -16.17
N ASN A 398 3.81 -6.78 -15.66
CA ASN A 398 4.43 -7.66 -14.68
C ASN A 398 5.09 -8.88 -15.36
N GLU A 399 6.41 -9.01 -15.22
CA GLU A 399 7.17 -10.11 -15.86
C GLU A 399 6.72 -11.51 -15.43
N SER A 400 6.28 -11.68 -14.18
CA SER A 400 5.81 -12.97 -13.69
C SER A 400 4.46 -13.34 -14.30
N MET A 401 3.61 -12.35 -14.55
CA MET A 401 2.34 -12.55 -15.27
C MET A 401 2.61 -12.83 -16.75
N LEU A 402 3.52 -12.10 -17.38
CA LEU A 402 3.88 -12.32 -18.78
C LEU A 402 4.35 -13.76 -19.05
N LYS A 403 5.09 -14.38 -18.12
CA LYS A 403 5.54 -15.76 -18.24
C LYS A 403 4.41 -16.80 -18.29
N GLN A 404 3.19 -16.44 -17.86
CA GLN A 404 2.03 -17.32 -17.87
C GLN A 404 1.31 -17.36 -19.25
N PHE A 405 1.65 -16.44 -20.15
CA PHE A 405 1.01 -16.30 -21.46
C PHE A 405 2.00 -16.59 -22.58
N ASP A 406 1.53 -17.23 -23.65
CA ASP A 406 2.28 -17.35 -24.88
C ASP A 406 2.32 -16.02 -25.68
N ASP A 407 3.15 -15.94 -26.69
CA ASP A 407 3.34 -14.72 -27.48
C ASP A 407 2.08 -14.28 -28.22
N LYS A 408 1.25 -15.24 -28.68
CA LYS A 408 -0.03 -14.95 -29.32
C LYS A 408 -0.98 -14.26 -28.34
N LYS A 409 -1.11 -14.81 -27.13
CA LYS A 409 -1.96 -14.26 -26.09
C LYS A 409 -1.49 -12.88 -25.64
N ARG A 410 -0.18 -12.68 -25.47
CA ARG A 410 0.42 -11.37 -25.17
C ARG A 410 0.08 -10.33 -26.25
N ALA A 411 0.20 -10.71 -27.52
CA ALA A 411 -0.12 -9.83 -28.65
C ALA A 411 -1.62 -9.47 -28.70
N GLU A 412 -2.52 -10.44 -28.47
CA GLU A 412 -3.96 -10.20 -28.39
C GLU A 412 -4.32 -9.24 -27.25
N MET A 413 -3.79 -9.46 -26.06
CA MET A 413 -4.02 -8.61 -24.88
C MET A 413 -3.51 -7.20 -25.13
N ARG A 414 -2.29 -7.06 -25.71
CA ARG A 414 -1.74 -5.77 -26.08
C ARG A 414 -2.62 -5.01 -27.06
N ALA A 415 -3.03 -5.68 -28.15
CA ALA A 415 -3.87 -5.07 -29.17
C ALA A 415 -5.23 -4.61 -28.61
N LYS A 416 -5.83 -5.41 -27.73
CA LYS A 416 -7.08 -5.05 -27.04
C LYS A 416 -6.89 -3.79 -26.19
N THR A 417 -5.86 -3.76 -25.36
CA THR A 417 -5.56 -2.61 -24.49
C THR A 417 -5.24 -1.36 -25.30
N GLU A 418 -4.50 -1.51 -26.42
CA GLU A 418 -4.20 -0.38 -27.32
C GLU A 418 -5.49 0.22 -27.93
N ALA A 419 -6.44 -0.63 -28.33
CA ALA A 419 -7.73 -0.17 -28.84
C ALA A 419 -8.54 0.58 -27.75
N GLU A 420 -8.59 0.07 -26.54
CA GLU A 420 -9.25 0.73 -25.40
C GLU A 420 -8.56 2.06 -25.06
N LEU A 421 -7.23 2.12 -25.10
CA LEU A 421 -6.46 3.35 -24.87
C LEU A 421 -6.73 4.40 -25.95
N ILE A 422 -6.83 3.98 -27.22
CA ILE A 422 -7.19 4.87 -28.33
C ILE A 422 -8.60 5.43 -28.13
N GLN A 423 -9.58 4.59 -27.79
CA GLN A 423 -10.95 5.02 -27.52
C GLN A 423 -11.02 6.03 -26.37
N TRP A 424 -10.23 5.78 -25.29
CA TRP A 424 -10.14 6.70 -24.16
C TRP A 424 -9.58 8.06 -24.59
N LEU A 425 -8.51 8.07 -25.36
CA LEU A 425 -7.89 9.31 -25.88
C LEU A 425 -8.87 10.07 -26.80
N GLU A 426 -9.59 9.38 -27.68
CA GLU A 426 -10.62 9.97 -28.57
C GLU A 426 -11.78 10.60 -27.79
N LYS A 427 -12.27 9.91 -26.74
CA LYS A 427 -13.28 10.46 -25.81
C LYS A 427 -12.86 11.82 -25.24
N HIS A 428 -11.55 12.03 -25.03
CA HIS A 428 -10.98 13.26 -24.48
C HIS A 428 -10.40 14.23 -25.56
N GLY A 429 -10.60 13.96 -26.83
CA GLY A 429 -10.21 14.83 -27.94
C GLY A 429 -8.73 14.74 -28.36
N PHE A 430 -8.08 13.61 -28.11
CA PHE A 430 -6.68 13.37 -28.44
C PHE A 430 -6.45 12.17 -29.35
#